data_5fb21b90090b452baafa6c85f8a16b67
#
_entry.id   5fb21b90090b452baafa6c85f8a16b67
#
_cell.length_a   1.000
_cell.length_b   1.000
_cell.length_c   1.000
_cell.angle_alpha   90.00
_cell.angle_beta   90.00
_cell.angle_gamma   90.00
#
_symmetry.space_group_name_H-M   'P 1'
#
loop_
_entity.id
_entity.type
_entity.pdbx_description
1 polymer ?
#
loop_
_entity_poly.entity_id
_entity_poly.type
_entity_poly.pdbx_seq_one_letter_code
_entity_poly.pdbx_strand_id
1 'polypeptide(L)'
;MTWFSFHFQDFAFSFLGIIFEGIPFLILGSLVSGAVEAFVPREAITRMLPKNYGAAIVICALLGLVLPMCECSSVVIIRRLIRKGLPLSCAITYMMGAPIVSPVVALSTYVAFRGQNPLEMTLLRMILGFLIAVGVGLMVRDFPPERLLQPSMLDSLPGKRRTGLSMAVAGDDAEMSMANTGVSGKIFQTIQSATADFLDVTFFFVVGAAIASTFNTAVNQNLLVPLATNPDLSVIVMMLLAFCLALCSSTNAFIAVSFRMFPASAKLAFLLFGPVFDTKLFFMYGAVFRRWFVLSLGIGLFIVIALICNHLGLILNI
;
A
#
# COMPACT_ATOMS: atom_id res chain seq x y z
N MET A 1 -20.49 -22.81 22.67
CA MET A 1 -20.27 -22.33 21.29
C MET A 1 -20.58 -20.86 21.24
N THR A 2 -19.65 -20.00 21.63
CA THR A 2 -19.76 -18.54 21.49
C THR A 2 -18.78 -18.13 20.40
N TRP A 3 -19.24 -18.16 19.15
CA TRP A 3 -18.47 -17.83 17.95
C TRP A 3 -18.16 -16.33 17.85
N PHE A 4 -18.88 -15.50 18.62
CA PHE A 4 -18.79 -14.06 18.61
C PHE A 4 -18.90 -13.53 20.06
N SER A 5 -17.77 -13.22 20.67
CA SER A 5 -17.72 -12.38 21.86
C SER A 5 -17.13 -11.03 21.47
N PHE A 6 -17.98 -10.13 21.00
CA PHE A 6 -17.57 -8.78 20.70
C PHE A 6 -17.39 -8.01 22.02
N HIS A 7 -16.14 -7.76 22.41
CA HIS A 7 -15.79 -6.89 23.51
C HIS A 7 -15.45 -5.50 22.98
N PHE A 8 -16.26 -4.52 23.34
CA PHE A 8 -16.05 -3.13 22.90
C PHE A 8 -14.66 -2.59 23.27
N GLN A 9 -14.10 -3.02 24.40
CA GLN A 9 -12.75 -2.65 24.79
C GLN A 9 -11.69 -3.15 23.80
N ASP A 10 -11.76 -4.40 23.37
CA ASP A 10 -10.82 -5.00 22.43
C ASP A 10 -10.93 -4.32 21.06
N PHE A 11 -12.15 -4.01 20.62
CA PHE A 11 -12.39 -3.20 19.42
C PHE A 11 -11.73 -1.81 19.55
N ALA A 12 -11.96 -1.12 20.67
CA ALA A 12 -11.42 0.22 20.87
C ALA A 12 -9.89 0.21 20.90
N PHE A 13 -9.27 -0.76 21.57
CA PHE A 13 -7.81 -0.90 21.59
C PHE A 13 -7.25 -1.22 20.21
N SER A 14 -7.86 -2.15 19.46
CA SER A 14 -7.43 -2.49 18.11
C SER A 14 -7.59 -1.29 17.16
N PHE A 15 -8.73 -0.60 17.22
CA PHE A 15 -9.01 0.57 16.39
C PHE A 15 -8.04 1.72 16.67
N LEU A 16 -7.87 2.07 17.94
CA LEU A 16 -6.94 3.12 18.36
C LEU A 16 -5.50 2.76 17.99
N GLY A 17 -5.10 1.50 18.14
CA GLY A 17 -3.78 1.03 17.73
C GLY A 17 -3.50 1.30 16.25
N ILE A 18 -4.43 0.92 15.36
CA ILE A 18 -4.31 1.17 13.91
C ILE A 18 -4.28 2.68 13.60
N ILE A 19 -5.12 3.46 14.28
CA ILE A 19 -5.18 4.92 14.09
C ILE A 19 -3.88 5.59 14.55
N PHE A 20 -3.38 5.28 15.74
CA PHE A 20 -2.15 5.86 16.27
C PHE A 20 -0.91 5.46 15.46
N GLU A 21 -0.90 4.25 14.89
CA GLU A 21 0.16 3.81 13.99
C GLU A 21 0.09 4.53 12.64
N GLY A 22 -1.09 4.70 12.06
CA GLY A 22 -1.27 5.20 10.69
C GLY A 22 -1.24 6.72 10.55
N ILE A 23 -1.84 7.48 11.48
CA ILE A 23 -1.98 8.95 11.37
C ILE A 23 -0.62 9.67 11.21
N PRO A 24 0.43 9.40 11.99
CA PRO A 24 1.72 10.07 11.82
C PRO A 24 2.29 9.89 10.41
N PHE A 25 2.17 8.68 9.86
CA PHE A 25 2.65 8.39 8.51
C PHE A 25 1.77 9.01 7.42
N LEU A 26 0.46 9.12 7.64
CA LEU A 26 -0.42 9.85 6.72
C LEU A 26 -0.10 11.35 6.69
N ILE A 27 0.18 11.96 7.85
CA ILE A 27 0.63 13.36 7.94
C ILE A 27 1.95 13.53 7.18
N LEU A 28 2.91 12.65 7.44
CA LEU A 28 4.21 12.69 6.74
C LEU A 28 4.03 12.53 5.22
N GLY A 29 3.22 11.56 4.79
CA GLY A 29 2.92 11.32 3.39
C GLY A 29 2.23 12.50 2.71
N SER A 30 1.28 13.15 3.40
CA SER A 30 0.59 14.34 2.90
C SER A 30 1.51 15.56 2.79
N LEU A 31 2.43 15.74 3.74
CA LEU A 31 3.45 16.78 3.68
C LEU A 31 4.42 16.56 2.51
N VAL A 32 4.89 15.33 2.33
CA VAL A 32 5.73 14.97 1.17
C VAL A 32 4.96 15.16 -0.14
N SER A 33 3.70 14.75 -0.20
CA SER A 33 2.81 14.97 -1.34
C SER A 33 2.67 16.46 -1.68
N GLY A 34 2.43 17.30 -0.66
CA GLY A 34 2.38 18.75 -0.82
C GLY A 34 3.71 19.37 -1.27
N ALA A 35 4.83 18.88 -0.71
CA ALA A 35 6.16 19.32 -1.14
C ALA A 35 6.44 18.94 -2.61
N VAL A 36 6.09 17.72 -3.02
CA VAL A 36 6.18 17.29 -4.42
C VAL A 36 5.33 18.21 -5.32
N GLU A 37 4.15 18.64 -4.84
CA GLU A 37 3.32 19.59 -5.59
C GLU A 37 4.01 20.93 -5.80
N ALA A 38 4.58 21.51 -4.76
CA ALA A 38 5.14 22.85 -4.81
C ALA A 38 6.51 22.93 -5.47
N PHE A 39 7.36 21.90 -5.27
CA PHE A 39 8.77 21.95 -5.65
C PHE A 39 9.14 21.12 -6.87
N VAL A 40 8.36 20.07 -7.21
CA VAL A 40 8.68 19.21 -8.34
C VAL A 40 7.85 19.62 -9.56
N PRO A 41 8.46 20.23 -10.60
CA PRO A 41 7.75 20.57 -11.82
C PRO A 41 7.40 19.30 -12.61
N ARG A 42 6.31 19.34 -13.39
CA ARG A 42 5.83 18.19 -14.19
C ARG A 42 6.91 17.66 -15.15
N GLU A 43 7.68 18.57 -15.72
CA GLU A 43 8.78 18.28 -16.66
C GLU A 43 9.91 17.48 -16.01
N ALA A 44 10.15 17.67 -14.69
CA ALA A 44 11.15 16.91 -13.96
C ALA A 44 10.77 15.44 -13.85
N ILE A 45 9.51 15.13 -13.58
CA ILE A 45 9.02 13.74 -13.47
C ILE A 45 9.18 13.02 -14.80
N THR A 46 8.76 13.64 -15.91
CA THR A 46 8.88 13.05 -17.25
C THR A 46 10.33 12.92 -17.72
N ARG A 47 11.22 13.81 -17.25
CA ARG A 47 12.65 13.80 -17.61
C ARG A 47 13.47 12.79 -16.79
N MET A 48 13.05 12.50 -15.56
CA MET A 48 13.69 11.51 -14.69
C MET A 48 13.35 10.06 -15.10
N LEU A 49 12.22 9.84 -15.77
CA LEU A 49 11.88 8.51 -16.24
C LEU A 49 12.63 8.17 -17.53
N PRO A 50 13.30 7.02 -17.57
CA PRO A 50 13.90 6.53 -18.81
C PRO A 50 12.83 6.26 -19.87
N LYS A 51 13.18 6.48 -21.14
CA LYS A 51 12.29 6.20 -22.27
C LYS A 51 11.86 4.74 -22.39
N ASN A 52 12.64 3.83 -21.82
CA ASN A 52 12.31 2.41 -21.73
C ASN A 52 11.34 2.16 -20.58
N TYR A 53 10.11 1.80 -20.89
CA TYR A 53 9.08 1.53 -19.88
C TYR A 53 9.48 0.48 -18.83
N GLY A 54 10.18 -0.59 -19.24
CA GLY A 54 10.67 -1.60 -18.31
C GLY A 54 11.66 -1.04 -17.28
N ALA A 55 12.61 -0.20 -17.74
CA ALA A 55 13.56 0.46 -16.86
C ALA A 55 12.86 1.46 -15.93
N ALA A 56 11.84 2.18 -16.41
CA ALA A 56 11.06 3.08 -15.59
C ALA A 56 10.33 2.34 -14.46
N ILE A 57 9.71 1.19 -14.74
CA ILE A 57 9.04 0.35 -13.73
C ILE A 57 10.03 -0.14 -12.68
N VAL A 58 11.20 -0.65 -13.09
CA VAL A 58 12.26 -1.11 -12.17
C VAL A 58 12.75 0.02 -11.27
N ILE A 59 12.99 1.21 -11.83
CA ILE A 59 13.40 2.39 -11.05
C ILE A 59 12.30 2.77 -10.04
N CYS A 60 11.04 2.76 -10.44
CA CYS A 60 9.93 3.05 -9.54
C CYS A 60 9.79 2.02 -8.42
N ALA A 61 10.06 0.73 -8.67
CA ALA A 61 10.11 -0.29 -7.64
C ALA A 61 11.25 -0.04 -6.63
N LEU A 62 12.42 0.40 -7.12
CA LEU A 62 13.58 0.72 -6.29
C LEU A 62 13.45 2.06 -5.55
N LEU A 63 12.53 2.93 -5.98
CA LEU A 63 12.33 4.22 -5.33
C LEU A 63 11.89 4.07 -3.85
N GLY A 64 11.27 2.94 -3.50
CA GLY A 64 10.96 2.57 -2.11
C GLY A 64 12.19 2.43 -1.21
N LEU A 65 13.36 2.15 -1.79
CA LEU A 65 14.63 2.09 -1.06
C LEU A 65 15.10 3.49 -0.61
N VAL A 66 14.84 4.50 -1.44
CA VAL A 66 15.25 5.89 -1.21
C VAL A 66 14.20 6.67 -0.40
N LEU A 67 12.93 6.39 -0.67
CA LEU A 67 11.79 6.98 0.01
C LEU A 67 11.09 5.89 0.84
N PRO A 68 11.60 5.58 2.05
CA PRO A 68 11.01 4.54 2.90
C PRO A 68 9.68 5.05 3.46
N MET A 69 8.62 4.77 2.73
CA MET A 69 7.24 5.14 3.10
C MET A 69 6.45 3.90 3.48
N CYS A 70 5.50 4.07 4.42
CA CYS A 70 4.54 3.02 4.71
C CYS A 70 3.50 2.91 3.57
N GLU A 71 2.76 1.82 3.57
CA GLU A 71 1.71 1.55 2.61
C GLU A 71 0.64 2.66 2.55
N CYS A 72 0.27 3.25 3.70
CA CYS A 72 -0.75 4.30 3.77
C CYS A 72 -0.29 5.59 3.10
N SER A 73 0.93 6.04 3.37
CA SER A 73 1.48 7.26 2.77
C SER A 73 1.79 7.11 1.28
N SER A 74 2.13 5.91 0.81
CA SER A 74 2.36 5.67 -0.61
C SER A 74 1.12 5.98 -1.46
N VAL A 75 -0.09 5.69 -0.97
CA VAL A 75 -1.36 5.99 -1.66
C VAL A 75 -1.56 7.50 -1.84
N VAL A 76 -1.22 8.30 -0.82
CA VAL A 76 -1.32 9.78 -0.91
C VAL A 76 -0.36 10.32 -1.97
N ILE A 77 0.88 9.83 -1.94
CA ILE A 77 1.94 10.28 -2.85
C ILE A 77 1.63 9.91 -4.31
N ILE A 78 1.21 8.66 -4.58
CA ILE A 78 0.93 8.24 -5.95
C ILE A 78 -0.25 9.00 -6.55
N ARG A 79 -1.27 9.36 -5.76
CA ARG A 79 -2.39 10.18 -6.21
C ARG A 79 -1.89 11.48 -6.82
N ARG A 80 -0.92 12.12 -6.18
CA ARG A 80 -0.31 13.37 -6.64
C ARG A 80 0.62 13.16 -7.85
N LEU A 81 1.45 12.12 -7.81
CA LEU A 81 2.38 11.81 -8.89
C LEU A 81 1.63 11.47 -10.19
N ILE A 82 0.49 10.75 -10.11
CA ILE A 82 -0.38 10.47 -11.27
C ILE A 82 -0.94 11.78 -11.85
N ARG A 83 -1.41 12.71 -11.00
CA ARG A 83 -1.86 14.04 -11.44
C ARG A 83 -0.75 14.85 -12.12
N LYS A 84 0.51 14.65 -11.73
CA LYS A 84 1.68 15.27 -12.34
C LYS A 84 2.19 14.55 -13.59
N GLY A 85 1.55 13.48 -14.03
CA GLY A 85 1.86 12.78 -15.28
C GLY A 85 2.76 11.55 -15.11
N LEU A 86 2.94 11.03 -13.90
CA LEU A 86 3.61 9.74 -13.72
C LEU A 86 2.78 8.64 -14.40
N PRO A 87 3.38 7.76 -15.24
CA PRO A 87 2.68 6.64 -15.84
C PRO A 87 2.05 5.75 -14.76
N LEU A 88 0.82 5.29 -15.00
CA LEU A 88 0.05 4.53 -14.03
C LEU A 88 0.75 3.23 -13.60
N SER A 89 1.43 2.55 -14.52
CA SER A 89 2.25 1.39 -14.25
C SER A 89 3.36 1.68 -13.23
N CYS A 90 4.06 2.81 -13.39
CA CYS A 90 5.09 3.27 -12.46
C CYS A 90 4.52 3.61 -11.09
N ALA A 91 3.37 4.27 -11.05
CA ALA A 91 2.69 4.62 -9.80
C ALA A 91 2.27 3.37 -9.01
N ILE A 92 1.67 2.37 -9.67
CA ILE A 92 1.26 1.12 -9.04
C ILE A 92 2.48 0.31 -8.58
N THR A 93 3.55 0.26 -9.39
CA THR A 93 4.79 -0.41 -9.00
C THR A 93 5.40 0.21 -7.76
N TYR A 94 5.48 1.54 -7.69
CA TYR A 94 5.97 2.24 -6.50
C TYR A 94 5.07 1.97 -5.28
N MET A 95 3.75 2.04 -5.45
CA MET A 95 2.79 1.79 -4.38
C MET A 95 2.97 0.42 -3.73
N MET A 96 3.26 -0.61 -4.53
CA MET A 96 3.47 -1.97 -4.06
C MET A 96 4.89 -2.24 -3.57
N GLY A 97 5.88 -1.64 -4.25
CA GLY A 97 7.30 -1.83 -3.93
C GLY A 97 7.73 -1.09 -2.67
N ALA A 98 7.28 0.16 -2.48
CA ALA A 98 7.73 1.02 -1.39
C ALA A 98 7.58 0.40 0.01
N PRO A 99 6.45 -0.23 0.38
CA PRO A 99 6.29 -0.83 1.70
C PRO A 99 7.03 -2.15 1.90
N ILE A 100 7.56 -2.77 0.85
CA ILE A 100 8.31 -4.04 0.96
C ILE A 100 9.81 -3.79 0.76
N VAL A 101 10.19 -3.05 -0.29
CA VAL A 101 11.58 -2.79 -0.66
C VAL A 101 12.11 -1.58 0.12
N SER A 102 11.89 -1.57 1.42
CA SER A 102 12.31 -0.50 2.33
C SER A 102 13.39 -1.00 3.28
N PRO A 103 14.46 -0.23 3.54
CA PRO A 103 15.49 -0.63 4.49
C PRO A 103 14.94 -0.78 5.91
N VAL A 104 13.92 -0.03 6.29
CA VAL A 104 13.25 -0.15 7.59
C VAL A 104 12.56 -1.51 7.71
N VAL A 105 11.86 -1.95 6.66
CA VAL A 105 11.16 -3.24 6.63
C VAL A 105 12.16 -4.39 6.55
N ALA A 106 13.27 -4.23 5.83
CA ALA A 106 14.35 -5.21 5.83
C ALA A 106 14.93 -5.40 7.23
N LEU A 107 15.24 -4.30 7.92
CA LEU A 107 15.79 -4.33 9.27
C LEU A 107 14.80 -4.93 10.27
N SER A 108 13.51 -4.53 10.24
CA SER A 108 12.48 -5.07 11.12
C SER A 108 12.29 -6.57 10.92
N THR A 109 12.30 -7.05 9.67
CA THR A 109 12.20 -8.49 9.37
C THR A 109 13.44 -9.24 9.87
N TYR A 110 14.63 -8.71 9.63
CA TYR A 110 15.88 -9.31 10.11
C TYR A 110 15.91 -9.42 11.65
N VAL A 111 15.49 -8.37 12.34
CA VAL A 111 15.46 -8.36 13.82
C VAL A 111 14.40 -9.32 14.36
N ALA A 112 13.21 -9.34 13.75
CA ALA A 112 12.12 -10.23 14.17
C ALA A 112 12.51 -11.70 14.03
N PHE A 113 13.15 -12.09 12.91
CA PHE A 113 13.50 -13.48 12.62
C PHE A 113 14.88 -13.92 13.14
N ARG A 114 15.52 -13.21 14.07
CA ARG A 114 16.86 -13.55 14.60
C ARG A 114 17.02 -15.00 15.09
N GLY A 115 15.93 -15.67 15.43
CA GLY A 115 15.95 -17.09 15.84
C GLY A 115 15.55 -18.10 14.75
N GLN A 116 15.20 -17.64 13.51
CA GLN A 116 14.61 -18.46 12.45
C GLN A 116 15.13 -18.01 11.07
N ASN A 117 16.41 -18.22 10.77
CA ASN A 117 17.04 -17.86 9.49
C ASN A 117 16.73 -16.40 9.03
N PRO A 118 17.21 -15.39 9.76
CA PRO A 118 16.80 -13.99 9.55
C PRO A 118 17.17 -13.45 8.16
N LEU A 119 18.35 -13.81 7.64
CA LEU A 119 18.83 -13.32 6.36
C LEU A 119 18.02 -13.87 5.20
N GLU A 120 17.73 -15.16 5.23
CA GLU A 120 16.95 -15.84 4.20
C GLU A 120 15.54 -15.28 4.09
N MET A 121 14.84 -15.16 5.22
CA MET A 121 13.48 -14.60 5.26
C MET A 121 13.44 -13.15 4.79
N THR A 122 14.43 -12.33 5.19
CA THR A 122 14.52 -10.94 4.77
C THR A 122 14.77 -10.82 3.27
N LEU A 123 15.73 -11.59 2.73
CA LEU A 123 16.06 -11.56 1.30
C LEU A 123 14.90 -12.08 0.46
N LEU A 124 14.26 -13.19 0.86
CA LEU A 124 13.09 -13.73 0.15
C LEU A 124 11.95 -12.70 0.13
N ARG A 125 11.65 -12.05 1.26
CA ARG A 125 10.63 -11.00 1.33
C ARG A 125 10.93 -9.85 0.37
N MET A 126 12.16 -9.33 0.38
CA MET A 126 12.54 -8.20 -0.46
C MET A 126 12.57 -8.55 -1.94
N ILE A 127 13.18 -9.68 -2.32
CA ILE A 127 13.32 -10.10 -3.72
C ILE A 127 11.94 -10.43 -4.31
N LEU A 128 11.15 -11.25 -3.61
CA LEU A 128 9.82 -11.62 -4.11
C LEU A 128 8.89 -10.41 -4.16
N GLY A 129 8.91 -9.56 -3.14
CA GLY A 129 8.12 -8.33 -3.13
C GLY A 129 8.50 -7.40 -4.29
N PHE A 130 9.79 -7.24 -4.57
CA PHE A 130 10.27 -6.50 -5.72
C PHE A 130 9.78 -7.11 -7.05
N LEU A 131 9.93 -8.42 -7.22
CA LEU A 131 9.50 -9.12 -8.43
C LEU A 131 7.98 -9.01 -8.64
N ILE A 132 7.19 -9.15 -7.57
CA ILE A 132 5.74 -9.00 -7.62
C ILE A 132 5.36 -7.57 -8.01
N ALA A 133 5.98 -6.55 -7.40
CA ALA A 133 5.72 -5.15 -7.72
C ALA A 133 6.04 -4.84 -9.19
N VAL A 134 7.18 -5.29 -9.70
CA VAL A 134 7.58 -5.14 -11.10
C VAL A 134 6.62 -5.91 -12.02
N GLY A 135 6.28 -7.15 -11.67
CA GLY A 135 5.35 -7.99 -12.44
C GLY A 135 3.97 -7.34 -12.61
N VAL A 136 3.40 -6.82 -11.52
CA VAL A 136 2.12 -6.09 -11.55
C VAL A 136 2.24 -4.81 -12.38
N GLY A 137 3.34 -4.06 -12.23
CA GLY A 137 3.58 -2.86 -13.03
C GLY A 137 3.64 -3.14 -14.53
N LEU A 138 4.29 -4.23 -14.92
CA LEU A 138 4.34 -4.67 -16.32
C LEU A 138 2.96 -5.12 -16.83
N MET A 139 2.20 -5.83 -16.01
CA MET A 139 0.84 -6.30 -16.36
C MET A 139 -0.13 -5.14 -16.54
N VAL A 140 -0.02 -4.11 -15.70
CA VAL A 140 -0.92 -2.94 -15.76
C VAL A 140 -0.57 -1.98 -16.89
N ARG A 141 0.63 -2.08 -17.46
CA ARG A 141 1.13 -1.19 -18.51
C ARG A 141 0.19 -1.06 -19.71
N ASP A 142 -0.42 -2.17 -20.13
CA ASP A 142 -1.23 -2.22 -21.35
C ASP A 142 -2.68 -1.78 -21.13
N PHE A 143 -3.06 -1.49 -19.87
CA PHE A 143 -4.41 -1.03 -19.56
C PHE A 143 -4.54 0.49 -19.64
N PRO A 144 -5.60 1.00 -20.31
CA PRO A 144 -5.83 2.44 -20.39
C PRO A 144 -6.22 3.01 -19.01
N PRO A 145 -5.68 4.19 -18.62
CA PRO A 145 -5.92 4.81 -17.30
C PRO A 145 -7.41 5.02 -17.00
N GLU A 146 -8.21 5.23 -18.03
CA GLU A 146 -9.66 5.48 -17.93
C GLU A 146 -10.44 4.30 -17.34
N ARG A 147 -9.94 3.08 -17.52
CA ARG A 147 -10.54 1.86 -16.95
C ARG A 147 -10.16 1.63 -15.51
N LEU A 148 -8.99 2.10 -15.09
CA LEU A 148 -8.39 1.78 -13.79
C LEU A 148 -8.66 2.85 -12.76
N LEU A 149 -8.61 4.15 -13.15
CA LEU A 149 -8.77 5.27 -12.24
C LEU A 149 -10.24 5.61 -11.99
N GLN A 150 -10.51 6.18 -10.83
CA GLN A 150 -11.81 6.78 -10.53
C GLN A 150 -12.10 8.00 -11.42
N PRO A 151 -13.38 8.28 -11.75
CA PRO A 151 -13.75 9.45 -12.53
C PRO A 151 -13.21 10.77 -11.97
N SER A 152 -13.24 10.93 -10.64
CA SER A 152 -12.70 12.10 -9.94
C SER A 152 -11.20 12.32 -10.16
N MET A 153 -10.45 11.24 -10.38
CA MET A 153 -9.03 11.31 -10.70
C MET A 153 -8.77 11.56 -12.17
N LEU A 154 -9.66 11.09 -13.07
CA LEU A 154 -9.55 11.30 -14.51
C LEU A 154 -9.73 12.77 -14.90
N ASP A 155 -10.61 13.48 -14.21
CA ASP A 155 -10.86 14.91 -14.47
C ASP A 155 -9.67 15.81 -14.08
N SER A 156 -8.78 15.29 -13.23
CA SER A 156 -7.57 15.99 -12.79
C SER A 156 -6.31 15.64 -13.61
N LEU A 157 -6.43 14.77 -14.64
CA LEU A 157 -5.29 14.43 -15.51
C LEU A 157 -4.99 15.52 -16.52
N PRO A 158 -3.70 15.80 -16.80
CA PRO A 158 -3.31 16.78 -17.81
C PRO A 158 -3.76 16.32 -19.19
N GLY A 159 -4.57 17.17 -19.88
CA GLY A 159 -4.99 16.95 -21.28
C GLY A 159 -6.48 16.76 -21.51
N LYS A 160 -7.31 16.61 -20.50
CA LYS A 160 -8.78 16.55 -20.66
C LYS A 160 -9.42 17.90 -20.32
N ARG A 161 -10.00 18.56 -21.31
CA ARG A 161 -10.80 19.79 -21.14
C ARG A 161 -11.99 19.47 -20.24
N ARG A 162 -12.15 20.22 -19.16
CA ARG A 162 -13.32 20.17 -18.25
C ARG A 162 -14.60 20.40 -19.06
N THR A 163 -15.39 19.35 -19.23
CA THR A 163 -16.79 19.44 -19.68
C THR A 163 -17.64 18.91 -18.53
N GLY A 164 -18.25 19.81 -17.78
CA GLY A 164 -19.27 19.43 -16.81
C GLY A 164 -19.12 20.14 -15.46
N LEU A 165 -20.20 20.77 -15.08
CA LEU A 165 -20.49 21.44 -13.82
C LEU A 165 -20.25 20.50 -12.63
N SER A 166 -19.02 20.42 -12.14
CA SER A 166 -18.69 19.77 -10.88
C SER A 166 -18.45 20.85 -9.85
N MET A 167 -19.26 20.82 -8.78
CA MET A 167 -19.15 21.72 -7.63
C MET A 167 -17.70 21.72 -7.13
N ALA A 168 -17.05 22.86 -7.27
CA ALA A 168 -15.67 23.08 -6.88
C ALA A 168 -15.51 22.88 -5.37
N VAL A 169 -14.89 21.80 -4.97
CA VAL A 169 -14.08 21.81 -3.75
C VAL A 169 -12.85 22.66 -4.08
N ALA A 170 -12.77 23.80 -3.44
CA ALA A 170 -11.78 24.85 -3.66
C ALA A 170 -10.33 24.32 -3.53
N GLY A 171 -9.73 23.99 -4.65
CA GLY A 171 -8.34 23.52 -4.70
C GLY A 171 -7.65 23.73 -6.04
N ASP A 172 -8.41 23.81 -7.15
CA ASP A 172 -7.84 23.82 -8.48
C ASP A 172 -7.71 25.22 -9.12
N ASP A 173 -8.43 26.22 -8.63
CA ASP A 173 -8.37 27.58 -9.18
C ASP A 173 -7.12 28.37 -8.74
N ALA A 174 -6.35 27.83 -7.79
CA ALA A 174 -5.08 28.40 -7.33
C ALA A 174 -3.90 28.15 -8.30
N GLU A 175 -3.98 27.12 -9.16
CA GLU A 175 -2.86 26.78 -10.06
C GLU A 175 -2.64 27.82 -11.17
N MET A 176 -3.70 28.51 -11.61
CA MET A 176 -3.60 29.41 -12.78
C MET A 176 -3.27 30.86 -12.42
N SER A 177 -3.36 31.23 -11.15
CA SER A 177 -3.15 32.64 -10.71
C SER A 177 -1.77 32.93 -10.08
N MET A 178 -0.91 31.92 -9.84
CA MET A 178 0.28 32.10 -9.01
C MET A 178 1.61 31.67 -9.63
N ALA A 179 1.80 31.82 -10.93
CA ALA A 179 3.13 31.63 -11.56
C ALA A 179 4.21 32.61 -11.02
N ASN A 180 3.85 33.53 -10.15
CA ASN A 180 4.72 34.62 -9.66
C ASN A 180 4.76 34.81 -8.15
N THR A 181 4.38 33.80 -7.34
CA THR A 181 4.45 33.91 -5.89
C THR A 181 5.79 33.42 -5.36
N GLY A 182 6.41 34.23 -4.49
CA GLY A 182 7.65 33.91 -3.80
C GLY A 182 7.54 32.64 -2.92
N VAL A 183 8.63 32.28 -2.23
CA VAL A 183 8.73 31.06 -1.39
C VAL A 183 7.56 30.91 -0.39
N SER A 184 7.04 32.02 0.14
CA SER A 184 5.89 32.05 1.05
C SER A 184 4.61 31.51 0.41
N GLY A 185 4.32 31.86 -0.85
CA GLY A 185 3.14 31.35 -1.57
C GLY A 185 3.22 29.85 -1.86
N LYS A 186 4.42 29.34 -2.18
CA LYS A 186 4.64 27.89 -2.37
C LYS A 186 4.43 27.09 -1.09
N ILE A 187 4.85 27.63 0.07
CA ILE A 187 4.64 26.99 1.37
C ILE A 187 3.14 26.93 1.70
N PHE A 188 2.41 28.02 1.50
CA PHE A 188 0.97 28.06 1.72
C PHE A 188 0.22 27.04 0.84
N GLN A 189 0.55 26.99 -0.44
CA GLN A 189 0.01 26.00 -1.38
C GLN A 189 0.33 24.56 -0.95
N THR A 190 1.56 24.31 -0.49
CA THR A 190 1.97 23.00 0.05
C THR A 190 1.06 22.57 1.19
N ILE A 191 0.83 23.45 2.15
CA ILE A 191 0.00 23.16 3.34
C ILE A 191 -1.46 22.92 2.91
N GLN A 192 -2.01 23.76 2.06
CA GLN A 192 -3.40 23.62 1.58
C GLN A 192 -3.61 22.31 0.82
N SER A 193 -2.70 21.98 -0.10
CA SER A 193 -2.75 20.72 -0.86
C SER A 193 -2.55 19.49 0.03
N ALA A 194 -1.61 19.58 0.99
CA ALA A 194 -1.37 18.52 1.96
C ALA A 194 -2.60 18.26 2.84
N THR A 195 -3.28 19.32 3.30
CA THR A 195 -4.49 19.20 4.12
C THR A 195 -5.63 18.54 3.35
N ALA A 196 -5.84 18.94 2.10
CA ALA A 196 -6.89 18.34 1.26
C ALA A 196 -6.65 16.85 1.01
N ASP A 197 -5.43 16.47 0.60
CA ASP A 197 -5.06 15.07 0.38
C ASP A 197 -5.15 14.25 1.67
N PHE A 198 -4.75 14.84 2.82
CA PHE A 198 -4.85 14.21 4.13
C PHE A 198 -6.30 13.89 4.50
N LEU A 199 -7.21 14.85 4.39
CA LEU A 199 -8.61 14.67 4.75
C LEU A 199 -9.30 13.61 3.88
N ASP A 200 -9.06 13.66 2.57
CA ASP A 200 -9.63 12.70 1.62
C ASP A 200 -9.21 11.25 1.93
N VAL A 201 -7.92 11.03 2.16
CA VAL A 201 -7.40 9.68 2.38
C VAL A 201 -7.67 9.18 3.79
N THR A 202 -7.65 10.09 4.79
CA THR A 202 -7.94 9.75 6.19
C THR A 202 -9.35 9.22 6.36
N PHE A 203 -10.33 9.74 5.64
CA PHE A 203 -11.69 9.20 5.69
C PHE A 203 -11.73 7.69 5.33
N PHE A 204 -11.12 7.32 4.20
CA PHE A 204 -11.06 5.92 3.78
C PHE A 204 -10.23 5.05 4.72
N PHE A 205 -9.15 5.63 5.27
CA PHE A 205 -8.31 4.96 6.26
C PHE A 205 -9.08 4.64 7.54
N VAL A 206 -9.83 5.60 8.09
CA VAL A 206 -10.64 5.42 9.31
C VAL A 206 -11.73 4.36 9.09
N VAL A 207 -12.42 4.40 7.95
CA VAL A 207 -13.41 3.37 7.60
C VAL A 207 -12.77 2.00 7.51
N GLY A 208 -11.63 1.88 6.82
CA GLY A 208 -10.89 0.63 6.72
C GLY A 208 -10.40 0.11 8.08
N ALA A 209 -9.88 1.01 8.93
CA ALA A 209 -9.43 0.69 10.28
C ALA A 209 -10.57 0.18 11.18
N ALA A 210 -11.76 0.80 11.10
CA ALA A 210 -12.93 0.37 11.86
C ALA A 210 -13.37 -1.04 11.46
N ILE A 211 -13.39 -1.34 10.15
CA ILE A 211 -13.73 -2.67 9.65
C ILE A 211 -12.67 -3.69 10.06
N ALA A 212 -11.38 -3.38 9.90
CA ALA A 212 -10.29 -4.26 10.31
C ALA A 212 -10.34 -4.57 11.82
N SER A 213 -10.60 -3.57 12.66
CA SER A 213 -10.73 -3.73 14.12
C SER A 213 -11.92 -4.60 14.50
N THR A 214 -13.02 -4.52 13.75
CA THR A 214 -14.18 -5.39 13.94
C THR A 214 -13.80 -6.85 13.64
N PHE A 215 -13.07 -7.11 12.56
CA PHE A 215 -12.57 -8.45 12.25
C PHE A 215 -11.59 -8.96 13.30
N ASN A 216 -10.65 -8.12 13.76
CA ASN A 216 -9.66 -8.49 14.77
C ASN A 216 -10.31 -8.91 16.09
N THR A 217 -11.41 -8.25 16.46
CA THR A 217 -12.14 -8.59 17.70
C THR A 217 -13.04 -9.80 17.53
N ALA A 218 -13.59 -10.00 16.32
CA ALA A 218 -14.53 -11.08 16.04
C ALA A 218 -13.86 -12.44 15.81
N VAL A 219 -12.62 -12.46 15.26
CA VAL A 219 -11.92 -13.68 14.89
C VAL A 219 -11.10 -14.23 16.04
N ASN A 220 -11.51 -15.37 16.56
CA ASN A 220 -10.74 -16.10 17.57
C ASN A 220 -9.57 -16.84 16.92
N GLN A 221 -8.35 -16.38 17.18
CA GLN A 221 -7.11 -16.93 16.59
C GLN A 221 -6.90 -18.43 16.90
N ASN A 222 -7.48 -18.95 17.97
CA ASN A 222 -7.41 -20.37 18.32
C ASN A 222 -8.11 -21.29 17.29
N LEU A 223 -9.02 -20.76 16.48
CA LEU A 223 -9.66 -21.51 15.38
C LEU A 223 -8.74 -21.79 14.20
N LEU A 224 -7.61 -21.05 14.12
CA LEU A 224 -6.63 -21.17 13.02
C LEU A 224 -5.63 -22.31 13.28
N VAL A 225 -5.48 -22.76 14.53
CA VAL A 225 -4.51 -23.81 14.91
C VAL A 225 -4.74 -25.14 14.15
N PRO A 226 -5.95 -25.68 14.01
CA PRO A 226 -6.16 -26.94 13.28
C PRO A 226 -5.91 -26.81 11.76
N LEU A 227 -5.94 -25.59 11.20
CA LEU A 227 -5.67 -25.36 9.79
C LEU A 227 -4.16 -25.27 9.48
N ALA A 228 -3.32 -25.14 10.49
CA ALA A 228 -1.85 -25.10 10.34
C ALA A 228 -1.23 -26.45 9.93
N THR A 229 -1.97 -27.55 10.05
CA THR A 229 -1.45 -28.90 9.80
C THR A 229 -1.24 -29.23 8.31
N ASN A 230 -2.00 -28.58 7.41
CA ASN A 230 -1.87 -28.75 5.96
C ASN A 230 -1.03 -27.60 5.36
N PRO A 231 0.10 -27.87 4.71
CA PRO A 231 1.00 -26.81 4.23
C PRO A 231 0.34 -25.85 3.24
N ASP A 232 -0.45 -26.37 2.28
CA ASP A 232 -1.14 -25.55 1.28
C ASP A 232 -2.23 -24.67 1.91
N LEU A 233 -2.96 -25.22 2.88
CA LEU A 233 -4.03 -24.50 3.57
C LEU A 233 -3.45 -23.44 4.51
N SER A 234 -2.28 -23.69 5.09
CA SER A 234 -1.60 -22.77 5.99
C SER A 234 -1.23 -21.45 5.31
N VAL A 235 -0.79 -21.50 4.04
CA VAL A 235 -0.49 -20.32 3.22
C VAL A 235 -1.74 -19.47 3.03
N ILE A 236 -2.85 -20.09 2.62
CA ILE A 236 -4.13 -19.40 2.39
C ILE A 236 -4.64 -18.75 3.69
N VAL A 237 -4.60 -19.47 4.79
CA VAL A 237 -5.05 -19.00 6.10
C VAL A 237 -4.21 -17.80 6.56
N MET A 238 -2.88 -17.88 6.43
CA MET A 238 -2.00 -16.78 6.81
C MET A 238 -2.20 -15.53 5.94
N MET A 239 -2.51 -15.69 4.65
CA MET A 239 -2.83 -14.55 3.77
C MET A 239 -4.18 -13.92 4.14
N LEU A 240 -5.20 -14.72 4.45
CA LEU A 240 -6.48 -14.21 4.93
C LEU A 240 -6.33 -13.50 6.28
N LEU A 241 -5.50 -14.04 7.15
CA LEU A 241 -5.17 -13.41 8.43
C LEU A 241 -4.46 -12.07 8.22
N ALA A 242 -3.48 -12.00 7.30
CA ALA A 242 -2.81 -10.74 6.94
C ALA A 242 -3.80 -9.68 6.44
N PHE A 243 -4.77 -10.09 5.62
CA PHE A 243 -5.81 -9.21 5.13
C PHE A 243 -6.70 -8.65 6.26
N CYS A 244 -7.11 -9.51 7.19
CA CYS A 244 -8.00 -9.13 8.29
C CYS A 244 -7.29 -8.28 9.35
N LEU A 245 -6.05 -8.63 9.71
CA LEU A 245 -5.29 -7.93 10.76
C LEU A 245 -4.91 -6.49 10.38
N ALA A 246 -4.73 -6.23 9.09
CA ALA A 246 -4.42 -4.91 8.54
C ALA A 246 -3.25 -4.20 9.26
N LEU A 247 -2.16 -4.93 9.45
CA LEU A 247 -0.97 -4.48 10.17
C LEU A 247 -0.02 -3.68 9.27
N CYS A 248 0.80 -2.83 9.87
CA CYS A 248 1.86 -2.13 9.15
C CYS A 248 2.97 -3.10 8.70
N SER A 249 3.64 -2.79 7.61
CA SER A 249 4.69 -3.61 6.99
C SER A 249 5.85 -3.95 7.93
N SER A 250 6.20 -3.08 8.86
CA SER A 250 7.24 -3.32 9.88
C SER A 250 6.73 -4.21 11.02
N THR A 251 5.52 -3.98 11.50
CA THR A 251 4.89 -4.73 12.62
C THR A 251 4.53 -6.16 12.20
N ASN A 252 4.17 -6.38 10.94
CA ASN A 252 3.88 -7.69 10.37
C ASN A 252 4.96 -8.73 10.65
N ALA A 253 6.25 -8.33 10.61
CA ALA A 253 7.37 -9.26 10.84
C ALA A 253 7.36 -9.84 12.26
N PHE A 254 7.11 -9.02 13.27
CA PHE A 254 7.08 -9.44 14.66
C PHE A 254 5.89 -10.36 14.97
N ILE A 255 4.75 -10.09 14.33
CA ILE A 255 3.55 -10.92 14.48
C ILE A 255 3.72 -12.25 13.75
N ALA A 256 4.30 -12.26 12.54
CA ALA A 256 4.56 -13.48 11.79
C ALA A 256 5.42 -14.49 12.58
N VAL A 257 6.41 -14.00 13.32
CA VAL A 257 7.28 -14.85 14.16
C VAL A 257 6.52 -15.49 15.33
N SER A 258 5.50 -14.82 15.87
CA SER A 258 4.71 -15.35 16.99
C SER A 258 3.90 -16.59 16.61
N PHE A 259 3.59 -16.76 15.33
CA PHE A 259 2.90 -17.94 14.79
C PHE A 259 3.84 -19.13 14.60
N ARG A 260 4.34 -19.71 15.69
CA ARG A 260 5.35 -20.79 15.68
C ARG A 260 4.87 -22.08 15.00
N MET A 261 3.55 -22.33 14.99
CA MET A 261 2.94 -23.52 14.41
C MET A 261 2.92 -23.53 12.89
N PHE A 262 3.05 -22.35 12.25
CA PHE A 262 2.97 -22.23 10.80
C PHE A 262 4.35 -22.37 10.14
N PRO A 263 4.42 -23.02 8.95
CA PRO A 263 5.66 -23.14 8.18
C PRO A 263 6.19 -21.79 7.72
N ALA A 264 7.46 -21.72 7.39
CA ALA A 264 8.11 -20.49 6.96
C ALA A 264 7.52 -19.94 5.65
N SER A 265 7.08 -20.81 4.74
CA SER A 265 6.37 -20.43 3.50
C SER A 265 5.07 -19.67 3.77
N ALA A 266 4.28 -20.11 4.75
CA ALA A 266 3.05 -19.43 5.15
C ALA A 266 3.32 -18.07 5.82
N LYS A 267 4.38 -17.97 6.65
CA LYS A 267 4.85 -16.70 7.22
C LYS A 267 5.31 -15.74 6.13
N LEU A 268 6.03 -16.24 5.12
CA LEU A 268 6.47 -15.44 3.98
C LEU A 268 5.27 -14.91 3.18
N ALA A 269 4.24 -15.73 2.94
CA ALA A 269 3.02 -15.30 2.29
C ALA A 269 2.30 -14.18 3.06
N PHE A 270 2.23 -14.30 4.39
CA PHE A 270 1.73 -13.26 5.28
C PHE A 270 2.49 -11.94 5.14
N LEU A 271 3.84 -12.02 5.10
CA LEU A 271 4.73 -10.87 4.99
C LEU A 271 4.70 -10.20 3.61
N LEU A 272 4.38 -10.94 2.56
CA LEU A 272 4.27 -10.41 1.21
C LEU A 272 2.89 -9.79 0.94
N PHE A 273 1.83 -10.47 1.39
CA PHE A 273 0.46 -10.06 1.07
C PHE A 273 -0.01 -8.87 1.90
N GLY A 274 0.20 -8.90 3.23
CA GLY A 274 -0.29 -7.88 4.17
C GLY A 274 0.09 -6.44 3.78
N PRO A 275 1.37 -6.13 3.54
CA PRO A 275 1.79 -4.77 3.20
C PRO A 275 1.29 -4.25 1.86
N VAL A 276 0.84 -5.14 0.97
CA VAL A 276 0.40 -4.78 -0.39
C VAL A 276 -1.11 -4.72 -0.48
N PHE A 277 -1.80 -5.61 0.25
CA PHE A 277 -3.25 -5.70 0.18
C PHE A 277 -3.85 -6.17 1.51
N ASP A 278 -4.44 -5.26 2.24
CA ASP A 278 -5.17 -5.50 3.47
C ASP A 278 -6.53 -4.79 3.47
N THR A 279 -7.33 -4.99 4.52
CA THR A 279 -8.65 -4.38 4.64
C THR A 279 -8.60 -2.85 4.60
N LYS A 280 -7.64 -2.21 5.28
CA LYS A 280 -7.53 -0.73 5.27
C LYS A 280 -7.10 -0.21 3.88
N LEU A 281 -6.14 -0.91 3.23
CA LEU A 281 -5.66 -0.55 1.89
C LEU A 281 -6.74 -0.76 0.82
N PHE A 282 -7.57 -1.78 0.95
CA PHE A 282 -8.72 -1.98 0.06
C PHE A 282 -9.59 -0.72 -0.04
N PHE A 283 -9.92 -0.11 1.10
CA PHE A 283 -10.70 1.13 1.11
C PHE A 283 -9.89 2.32 0.60
N MET A 284 -8.63 2.44 0.99
CA MET A 284 -7.75 3.53 0.53
C MET A 284 -7.50 3.48 -0.99
N TYR A 285 -7.31 2.29 -1.55
CA TYR A 285 -7.18 2.12 -3.01
C TYR A 285 -8.49 2.51 -3.72
N GLY A 286 -9.64 2.29 -3.08
CA GLY A 286 -10.94 2.75 -3.55
C GLY A 286 -11.05 4.28 -3.70
N ALA A 287 -10.20 5.07 -3.04
CA ALA A 287 -10.13 6.52 -3.24
C ALA A 287 -9.45 6.92 -4.57
N VAL A 288 -8.63 6.04 -5.15
CA VAL A 288 -7.81 6.32 -6.35
C VAL A 288 -8.29 5.51 -7.53
N PHE A 289 -8.56 4.23 -7.31
CA PHE A 289 -8.87 3.26 -8.36
C PHE A 289 -10.34 2.83 -8.34
N ARG A 290 -10.81 2.31 -9.48
CA ARG A 290 -12.16 1.72 -9.58
C ARG A 290 -12.25 0.42 -8.78
N ARG A 291 -13.38 0.17 -8.15
CA ARG A 291 -13.60 -0.99 -7.28
C ARG A 291 -13.27 -2.34 -7.93
N TRP A 292 -13.66 -2.51 -9.21
CA TRP A 292 -13.38 -3.76 -9.93
C TRP A 292 -11.87 -4.01 -10.09
N PHE A 293 -11.10 -2.93 -10.34
CA PHE A 293 -9.64 -3.05 -10.45
C PHE A 293 -9.01 -3.40 -9.10
N VAL A 294 -9.45 -2.77 -8.02
CA VAL A 294 -8.96 -3.08 -6.66
C VAL A 294 -9.24 -4.53 -6.31
N LEU A 295 -10.45 -5.03 -6.62
CA LEU A 295 -10.81 -6.45 -6.41
C LEU A 295 -9.97 -7.39 -7.28
N SER A 296 -9.82 -7.10 -8.58
CA SER A 296 -9.04 -7.95 -9.48
C SER A 296 -7.56 -7.97 -9.10
N LEU A 297 -7.02 -6.83 -8.64
CA LEU A 297 -5.67 -6.72 -8.13
C LEU A 297 -5.47 -7.58 -6.88
N GLY A 298 -6.39 -7.47 -5.91
CA GLY A 298 -6.35 -8.28 -4.67
C GLY A 298 -6.42 -9.77 -4.94
N ILE A 299 -7.34 -10.22 -5.78
CA ILE A 299 -7.49 -11.63 -6.17
C ILE A 299 -6.24 -12.10 -6.94
N GLY A 300 -5.75 -11.31 -7.89
CA GLY A 300 -4.55 -11.64 -8.66
C GLY A 300 -3.31 -11.78 -7.77
N LEU A 301 -3.10 -10.84 -6.85
CA LEU A 301 -2.01 -10.91 -5.86
C LEU A 301 -2.15 -12.13 -4.95
N PHE A 302 -3.37 -12.41 -4.48
CA PHE A 302 -3.63 -13.56 -3.64
C PHE A 302 -3.24 -14.86 -4.36
N ILE A 303 -3.66 -15.05 -5.59
CA ILE A 303 -3.34 -16.25 -6.38
C ILE A 303 -1.82 -16.34 -6.64
N VAL A 304 -1.19 -15.26 -7.08
CA VAL A 304 0.23 -15.25 -7.42
C VAL A 304 1.10 -15.54 -6.19
N ILE A 305 0.83 -14.87 -5.06
CA ILE A 305 1.60 -15.07 -3.82
C ILE A 305 1.37 -16.48 -3.27
N ALA A 306 0.13 -16.98 -3.28
CA ALA A 306 -0.16 -18.34 -2.84
C ALA A 306 0.60 -19.38 -3.67
N LEU A 307 0.60 -19.25 -4.99
CA LEU A 307 1.33 -20.16 -5.88
C LEU A 307 2.85 -20.09 -5.62
N ILE A 308 3.43 -18.90 -5.54
CA ILE A 308 4.87 -18.72 -5.29
C ILE A 308 5.25 -19.33 -3.94
N CYS A 309 4.52 -19.03 -2.87
CA CYS A 309 4.86 -19.50 -1.52
C CYS A 309 4.65 -21.00 -1.36
N ASN A 310 3.63 -21.61 -2.00
CA ASN A 310 3.45 -23.05 -2.01
C ASN A 310 4.58 -23.75 -2.78
N HIS A 311 4.97 -23.25 -3.96
CA HIS A 311 6.11 -23.80 -4.70
C HIS A 311 7.43 -23.68 -3.93
N LEU A 312 7.67 -22.54 -3.29
CA LEU A 312 8.87 -22.35 -2.44
C LEU A 312 8.87 -23.30 -1.24
N GLY A 313 7.73 -23.51 -0.60
CA GLY A 313 7.57 -24.47 0.49
C GLY A 313 7.96 -25.90 0.10
N LEU A 314 7.59 -26.30 -1.12
CA LEU A 314 7.93 -27.62 -1.69
C LEU A 314 9.43 -27.76 -2.05
N ILE A 315 10.07 -26.67 -2.54
CA ILE A 315 11.47 -26.71 -3.02
C ILE A 315 12.46 -26.58 -1.88
N LEU A 316 12.20 -25.69 -0.93
CA LEU A 316 13.13 -25.34 0.15
C LEU A 316 12.93 -26.18 1.41
N ASN A 317 11.88 -27.02 1.48
CA ASN A 317 11.51 -27.81 2.68
C ASN A 317 11.41 -26.93 3.96
N ILE A 318 10.97 -25.67 3.79
CA ILE A 318 10.92 -24.61 4.79
C ILE A 318 9.50 -24.48 5.35
#